data_a53c8b5bb3b4d72608d949dabe186f67
#
_entry.id   a53c8b5bb3b4d72608d949dabe186f67
#
_cell.length_a   1.000
_cell.length_b   1.000
_cell.length_c   1.000
_cell.angle_alpha   90.00
_cell.angle_beta   90.00
_cell.angle_gamma   90.00
#
_symmetry.space_group_name_H-M   'P 1'
#
loop_
_entity.id
_entity.type
_entity.pdbx_description
1 polymer ?
#
loop_
_entity_poly.entity_id
_entity_poly.type
_entity_poly.pdbx_seq_one_letter_code
_entity_poly.pdbx_strand_id
1 'polypeptide(L)'
;DAAATKAPIAKIADRVSGVFVPVVIGISLLTLVVWLIIGRDFAYALARGISVLVISCPCALGLATPVAIMVGSGIGAKNGILFKTAASLEETGKIRIVALDKTGTVTSGEPVVTDTVPAGGFDTASLFSLALSLEAKSEHPLAKAIMKKGSELNLSAKDTENFEALPGNGVSAVLDGKKLLGGSLKFISSMIEIPADMKTRAEALAGEGKTPLLFAADGRPAGIIAVADTIKPDSVEAIKQLKNMGIRVVMLTGDNERTAKAIGSQAGVDEIIAGVLPDGKEEVIRGLRRHGKVAMVGDGINDAPALARADVGIAIGAGTDIAIESADIVLMRSDLLDVSTAVQLSRAVIRNIKQNLFWAFFYNAIGIPI
;
A
#
# COMPACT_ATOMS: atom_id res chain seq x y z
N ASP A 1 -18.23 4.98 -11.18
CA ASP A 1 -18.94 3.72 -10.86
C ASP A 1 -19.14 3.46 -9.37
N ALA A 2 -18.32 4.04 -8.46
CA ALA A 2 -18.46 3.89 -7.02
C ALA A 2 -19.86 4.26 -6.48
N ALA A 3 -20.54 5.23 -7.09
CA ALA A 3 -21.89 5.65 -6.70
C ALA A 3 -22.99 4.65 -7.15
N ALA A 4 -22.70 3.77 -8.12
CA ALA A 4 -23.68 2.83 -8.67
C ALA A 4 -23.86 1.58 -7.81
N THR A 5 -22.91 1.25 -6.92
CA THR A 5 -22.98 0.08 -6.03
C THR A 5 -23.47 0.48 -4.65
N LYS A 6 -24.55 -0.17 -4.16
CA LYS A 6 -25.08 0.10 -2.81
C LYS A 6 -24.08 -0.37 -1.74
N ALA A 7 -23.58 0.55 -0.92
CA ALA A 7 -22.78 0.26 0.26
C ALA A 7 -23.56 -0.64 1.25
N PRO A 8 -22.92 -1.52 2.03
CA PRO A 8 -23.55 -2.34 3.06
C PRO A 8 -24.38 -1.51 4.06
N ILE A 9 -23.92 -0.31 4.45
CA ILE A 9 -24.65 0.59 5.35
C ILE A 9 -25.97 1.09 4.73
N ALA A 10 -26.05 1.26 3.40
CA ALA A 10 -27.28 1.62 2.71
C ALA A 10 -28.35 0.50 2.80
N LYS A 11 -27.92 -0.77 2.74
CA LYS A 11 -28.82 -1.92 2.93
C LYS A 11 -29.41 -1.95 4.34
N ILE A 12 -28.68 -1.50 5.36
CA ILE A 12 -29.19 -1.37 6.73
C ILE A 12 -30.24 -0.28 6.78
N ALA A 13 -30.00 0.87 6.18
CA ALA A 13 -30.96 1.97 6.09
C ALA A 13 -32.26 1.53 5.38
N ASP A 14 -32.17 0.81 4.26
CA ASP A 14 -33.31 0.26 3.53
C ASP A 14 -34.13 -0.71 4.42
N ARG A 15 -33.48 -1.59 5.20
CA ARG A 15 -34.14 -2.53 6.12
C ARG A 15 -34.85 -1.80 7.25
N VAL A 16 -34.22 -0.81 7.83
CA VAL A 16 -34.83 0.01 8.88
C VAL A 16 -36.04 0.75 8.35
N SER A 17 -35.97 1.34 7.15
CA SER A 17 -37.10 2.00 6.49
C SER A 17 -38.26 1.03 6.26
N GLY A 18 -37.98 -0.22 5.91
CA GLY A 18 -38.98 -1.27 5.71
C GLY A 18 -39.80 -1.61 6.97
N VAL A 19 -39.26 -1.38 8.17
CA VAL A 19 -39.99 -1.52 9.45
C VAL A 19 -40.63 -0.20 9.88
N PHE A 20 -39.90 0.89 9.71
CA PHE A 20 -40.30 2.22 10.15
C PHE A 20 -41.58 2.72 9.47
N VAL A 21 -41.71 2.53 8.16
CA VAL A 21 -42.87 3.02 7.39
C VAL A 21 -44.17 2.36 7.84
N PRO A 22 -44.30 1.01 7.97
CA PRO A 22 -45.49 0.40 8.53
C PRO A 22 -45.87 0.85 9.94
N VAL A 23 -44.86 1.06 10.81
CA VAL A 23 -45.07 1.53 12.18
C VAL A 23 -45.66 2.97 12.18
N VAL A 24 -45.12 3.86 11.35
CA VAL A 24 -45.62 5.22 11.23
C VAL A 24 -47.04 5.30 10.68
N ILE A 25 -47.37 4.45 9.69
CA ILE A 25 -48.74 4.33 9.18
C ILE A 25 -49.67 3.91 10.32
N GLY A 26 -49.26 2.91 11.12
CA GLY A 26 -50.02 2.46 12.28
C GLY A 26 -50.26 3.60 13.31
N ILE A 27 -49.23 4.38 13.63
CA ILE A 27 -49.35 5.52 14.54
C ILE A 27 -50.30 6.60 13.95
N SER A 28 -50.18 6.92 12.66
CA SER A 28 -51.04 7.86 11.96
C SER A 28 -52.54 7.44 12.06
N LEU A 29 -52.83 6.17 11.77
CA LEU A 29 -54.19 5.65 11.89
C LEU A 29 -54.69 5.70 13.34
N LEU A 30 -53.85 5.30 14.30
CA LEU A 30 -54.19 5.39 15.73
C LEU A 30 -54.48 6.85 16.13
N THR A 31 -53.68 7.79 15.70
CA THR A 31 -53.89 9.23 15.96
C THR A 31 -55.23 9.69 15.41
N LEU A 32 -55.56 9.35 14.17
CA LEU A 32 -56.87 9.65 13.58
C LEU A 32 -58.01 9.08 14.41
N VAL A 33 -57.96 7.80 14.77
CA VAL A 33 -59.00 7.14 15.57
C VAL A 33 -59.16 7.77 16.96
N VAL A 34 -58.06 8.07 17.65
CA VAL A 34 -58.07 8.70 18.99
C VAL A 34 -58.74 10.08 18.95
N TRP A 35 -58.43 10.92 17.96
CA TRP A 35 -59.05 12.24 17.84
C TRP A 35 -60.56 12.17 17.50
N LEU A 36 -60.98 11.16 16.71
CA LEU A 36 -62.43 10.89 16.48
C LEU A 36 -63.14 10.47 17.75
N ILE A 37 -62.56 9.61 18.57
CA ILE A 37 -63.15 9.16 19.85
C ILE A 37 -63.25 10.31 20.86
N ILE A 38 -62.29 11.25 20.86
CA ILE A 38 -62.31 12.45 21.69
C ILE A 38 -63.42 13.45 21.24
N GLY A 39 -64.08 13.16 20.11
CA GLY A 39 -65.18 13.98 19.61
C GLY A 39 -64.79 15.16 18.73
N ARG A 40 -63.56 15.15 18.16
CA ARG A 40 -63.16 16.15 17.13
C ARG A 40 -63.77 15.75 15.79
N ASP A 41 -63.99 16.75 14.95
CA ASP A 41 -64.48 16.56 13.59
C ASP A 41 -63.46 15.79 12.73
N PHE A 42 -63.96 15.16 11.67
CA PHE A 42 -63.18 14.28 10.80
C PHE A 42 -61.99 15.04 10.14
N ALA A 43 -62.21 16.32 9.73
CA ALA A 43 -61.15 17.09 9.09
C ALA A 43 -59.97 17.35 10.05
N TYR A 44 -60.27 17.67 11.32
CA TYR A 44 -59.24 17.87 12.34
C TYR A 44 -58.46 16.54 12.62
N ALA A 45 -59.18 15.45 12.84
CA ALA A 45 -58.57 14.16 13.09
C ALA A 45 -57.71 13.68 11.93
N LEU A 46 -58.18 13.85 10.69
CA LEU A 46 -57.44 13.54 9.47
C LEU A 46 -56.17 14.38 9.32
N ALA A 47 -56.27 15.70 9.58
CA ALA A 47 -55.14 16.58 9.53
C ALA A 47 -54.03 16.15 10.50
N ARG A 48 -54.34 15.71 11.72
CA ARG A 48 -53.37 15.21 12.70
C ARG A 48 -52.74 13.89 12.26
N GLY A 49 -53.52 12.95 11.72
CA GLY A 49 -52.98 11.72 11.13
C GLY A 49 -52.05 11.99 9.98
N ILE A 50 -52.38 12.91 9.07
CA ILE A 50 -51.50 13.32 7.95
C ILE A 50 -50.25 14.01 8.49
N SER A 51 -50.35 14.85 9.54
CA SER A 51 -49.16 15.48 10.14
C SER A 51 -48.14 14.48 10.62
N VAL A 52 -48.56 13.38 11.23
CA VAL A 52 -47.68 12.25 11.63
C VAL A 52 -46.96 11.67 10.42
N LEU A 53 -47.66 11.41 9.31
CA LEU A 53 -47.04 10.89 8.08
C LEU A 53 -46.01 11.87 7.47
N VAL A 54 -46.32 13.16 7.43
CA VAL A 54 -45.45 14.20 6.85
C VAL A 54 -44.17 14.36 7.67
N ILE A 55 -44.30 14.47 8.99
CA ILE A 55 -43.13 14.60 9.90
C ILE A 55 -42.24 13.38 9.82
N SER A 56 -42.83 12.20 9.67
CA SER A 56 -42.12 10.93 9.69
C SER A 56 -41.48 10.57 8.36
N CYS A 57 -41.43 11.45 7.37
CA CYS A 57 -40.80 11.14 6.09
C CYS A 57 -39.35 10.71 6.27
N PRO A 58 -38.94 9.47 5.89
CA PRO A 58 -37.56 9.03 5.99
C PRO A 58 -36.67 9.54 4.84
N CYS A 59 -37.03 10.69 4.25
CA CYS A 59 -36.35 11.26 3.07
C CYS A 59 -34.86 11.48 3.31
N ALA A 60 -34.50 11.98 4.51
CA ALA A 60 -33.10 12.16 4.91
C ALA A 60 -32.35 10.82 5.01
N LEU A 61 -33.01 9.74 5.39
CA LEU A 61 -32.42 8.39 5.50
C LEU A 61 -31.98 7.86 4.15
N GLY A 62 -32.82 8.02 3.12
CA GLY A 62 -32.53 7.54 1.76
C GLY A 62 -31.42 8.31 1.06
N LEU A 63 -31.21 9.59 1.37
CA LEU A 63 -30.22 10.46 0.71
C LEU A 63 -28.91 10.57 1.48
N ALA A 64 -28.89 10.42 2.79
CA ALA A 64 -27.73 10.64 3.64
C ALA A 64 -26.52 9.78 3.22
N THR A 65 -26.74 8.50 2.93
CA THR A 65 -25.66 7.56 2.57
C THR A 65 -25.13 7.82 1.15
N PRO A 66 -25.93 7.88 0.08
CA PRO A 66 -25.44 8.14 -1.27
C PRO A 66 -24.70 9.47 -1.40
N VAL A 67 -25.21 10.53 -0.79
CA VAL A 67 -24.59 11.85 -0.84
C VAL A 67 -23.22 11.85 -0.14
N ALA A 68 -23.13 11.27 1.06
CA ALA A 68 -21.87 11.19 1.79
C ALA A 68 -20.82 10.37 1.03
N ILE A 69 -21.20 9.25 0.40
CA ILE A 69 -20.33 8.43 -0.42
C ILE A 69 -19.88 9.20 -1.66
N MET A 70 -20.79 9.88 -2.36
CA MET A 70 -20.47 10.65 -3.55
C MET A 70 -19.49 11.78 -3.24
N VAL A 71 -19.72 12.52 -2.16
CA VAL A 71 -18.81 13.59 -1.70
C VAL A 71 -17.47 13.00 -1.27
N GLY A 72 -17.47 11.92 -0.50
CA GLY A 72 -16.25 11.25 -0.04
C GLY A 72 -15.41 10.71 -1.20
N SER A 73 -16.03 10.00 -2.15
CA SER A 73 -15.34 9.52 -3.37
C SER A 73 -14.81 10.69 -4.21
N GLY A 74 -15.57 11.78 -4.32
CA GLY A 74 -15.14 12.99 -5.03
C GLY A 74 -13.93 13.67 -4.37
N ILE A 75 -13.89 13.74 -3.03
CA ILE A 75 -12.73 14.24 -2.29
C ILE A 75 -11.54 13.30 -2.48
N GLY A 76 -11.76 11.99 -2.40
CA GLY A 76 -10.73 10.97 -2.68
C GLY A 76 -10.12 11.17 -4.06
N ALA A 77 -10.94 11.23 -5.10
CA ALA A 77 -10.51 11.39 -6.49
C ALA A 77 -9.69 12.67 -6.71
N LYS A 78 -10.09 13.81 -6.10
CA LYS A 78 -9.32 15.06 -6.15
C LYS A 78 -7.93 14.94 -5.53
N ASN A 79 -7.76 14.01 -4.58
CA ASN A 79 -6.48 13.73 -3.92
C ASN A 79 -5.74 12.52 -4.53
N GLY A 80 -6.19 12.01 -5.68
CA GLY A 80 -5.57 10.86 -6.34
C GLY A 80 -5.91 9.50 -5.72
N ILE A 81 -6.95 9.42 -4.90
CA ILE A 81 -7.44 8.19 -4.26
C ILE A 81 -8.75 7.77 -4.94
N LEU A 82 -8.72 6.70 -5.72
CA LEU A 82 -9.87 6.23 -6.50
C LEU A 82 -10.49 5.00 -5.84
N PHE A 83 -11.66 5.16 -5.23
CA PHE A 83 -12.48 4.04 -4.74
C PHE A 83 -13.31 3.47 -5.90
N LYS A 84 -13.16 2.19 -6.22
CA LYS A 84 -13.94 1.57 -7.31
C LYS A 84 -15.41 1.41 -6.97
N THR A 85 -15.73 1.18 -5.69
CA THR A 85 -17.11 0.94 -5.24
C THR A 85 -17.39 1.66 -3.93
N ALA A 86 -18.68 1.90 -3.66
CA ALA A 86 -19.13 2.39 -2.36
C ALA A 86 -18.80 1.42 -1.21
N ALA A 87 -18.79 0.12 -1.50
CA ALA A 87 -18.42 -0.92 -0.54
C ALA A 87 -16.93 -0.83 -0.18
N SER A 88 -16.04 -0.61 -1.16
CA SER A 88 -14.60 -0.43 -0.93
C SER A 88 -14.33 0.75 -0.01
N LEU A 89 -15.03 1.88 -0.22
CA LEU A 89 -14.93 3.05 0.66
C LEU A 89 -15.39 2.69 2.08
N GLU A 90 -16.49 1.95 2.25
CA GLU A 90 -16.98 1.57 3.58
C GLU A 90 -16.04 0.57 4.28
N GLU A 91 -15.57 -0.47 3.59
CA GLU A 91 -14.70 -1.51 4.17
C GLU A 91 -13.34 -0.94 4.57
N THR A 92 -12.79 0.03 3.83
CA THR A 92 -11.53 0.71 4.13
C THR A 92 -11.52 1.33 5.53
N GLY A 93 -12.64 1.89 5.97
CA GLY A 93 -12.74 2.46 7.33
C GLY A 93 -12.73 1.45 8.46
N LYS A 94 -12.98 0.18 8.17
CA LYS A 94 -13.05 -0.94 9.13
C LYS A 94 -11.75 -1.71 9.27
N ILE A 95 -10.72 -1.37 8.48
CA ILE A 95 -9.41 -2.04 8.45
C ILE A 95 -8.76 -2.02 9.83
N ARG A 96 -8.18 -3.15 10.22
CA ARG A 96 -7.41 -3.38 11.44
C ARG A 96 -5.96 -3.75 11.15
N ILE A 97 -5.69 -4.31 9.98
CA ILE A 97 -4.36 -4.76 9.56
C ILE A 97 -4.12 -4.20 8.16
N VAL A 98 -2.94 -3.61 7.94
CA VAL A 98 -2.45 -3.24 6.62
C VAL A 98 -1.23 -4.10 6.34
N ALA A 99 -1.32 -4.92 5.30
CA ALA A 99 -0.21 -5.69 4.76
C ALA A 99 0.40 -4.91 3.58
N LEU A 100 1.68 -4.61 3.68
CA LEU A 100 2.43 -3.85 2.69
C LEU A 100 3.38 -4.78 1.95
N ASP A 101 3.37 -4.78 0.63
CA ASP A 101 4.53 -5.32 -0.09
C ASP A 101 5.75 -4.45 0.17
N LYS A 102 6.94 -5.05 0.13
CA LYS A 102 8.18 -4.28 0.30
C LYS A 102 8.51 -3.46 -0.94
N THR A 103 8.70 -4.16 -2.07
CA THR A 103 9.28 -3.60 -3.29
C THR A 103 8.29 -2.71 -4.03
N GLY A 104 8.68 -1.48 -4.39
CA GLY A 104 7.79 -0.52 -5.07
C GLY A 104 6.71 0.10 -4.17
N THR A 105 6.43 -0.49 -2.98
CA THR A 105 5.42 -0.04 -2.02
C THR A 105 6.07 0.66 -0.83
N VAL A 106 6.80 -0.06 0.04
CA VAL A 106 7.56 0.52 1.16
C VAL A 106 8.87 1.12 0.67
N THR A 107 9.48 0.49 -0.33
CA THR A 107 10.71 0.93 -0.98
C THR A 107 10.42 1.50 -2.37
N SER A 108 11.42 2.16 -2.97
CA SER A 108 11.27 2.78 -4.30
C SER A 108 11.08 1.76 -5.43
N GLY A 109 11.49 0.50 -5.22
CA GLY A 109 11.53 -0.53 -6.26
C GLY A 109 12.68 -0.36 -7.25
N GLU A 110 13.43 0.73 -7.13
CA GLU A 110 14.62 0.99 -7.94
C GLU A 110 15.86 0.90 -7.05
N PRO A 111 16.75 -0.11 -7.26
CA PRO A 111 18.00 -0.19 -6.55
C PRO A 111 18.87 1.04 -6.84
N VAL A 112 19.53 1.57 -5.81
CA VAL A 112 20.50 2.67 -5.93
C VAL A 112 21.80 2.31 -5.23
N VAL A 113 22.93 2.90 -5.68
CA VAL A 113 24.20 2.76 -4.98
C VAL A 113 24.16 3.55 -3.69
N THR A 114 24.37 2.87 -2.55
CA THR A 114 24.32 3.46 -1.21
C THR A 114 25.71 3.67 -0.60
N ASP A 115 26.65 2.75 -0.86
CA ASP A 115 28.00 2.80 -0.31
C ASP A 115 29.04 2.41 -1.35
N THR A 116 30.21 3.02 -1.22
CA THR A 116 31.39 2.73 -2.03
C THR A 116 32.60 2.62 -1.12
N VAL A 117 33.27 1.47 -1.16
CA VAL A 117 34.41 1.13 -0.31
C VAL A 117 35.56 0.72 -1.21
N PRO A 118 36.44 1.63 -1.65
CA PRO A 118 37.61 1.29 -2.46
C PRO A 118 38.60 0.42 -1.67
N ALA A 119 39.26 -0.52 -2.33
CA ALA A 119 40.38 -1.30 -1.78
C ALA A 119 41.70 -0.53 -1.87
N GLY A 120 42.72 -0.99 -1.15
CA GLY A 120 44.04 -0.34 -1.20
C GLY A 120 44.61 -0.28 -2.63
N GLY A 121 44.96 0.93 -3.07
CA GLY A 121 45.43 1.19 -4.42
C GLY A 121 44.38 1.66 -5.43
N PHE A 122 43.13 1.71 -5.03
CA PHE A 122 42.00 2.25 -5.80
C PHE A 122 41.41 3.45 -5.07
N ASP A 123 40.95 4.44 -5.83
CA ASP A 123 40.03 5.46 -5.34
C ASP A 123 38.62 5.23 -5.83
N THR A 124 37.68 6.04 -5.37
CA THR A 124 36.25 5.90 -5.75
C THR A 124 36.06 6.02 -7.26
N ALA A 125 36.79 6.91 -7.95
CA ALA A 125 36.63 7.14 -9.38
C ALA A 125 37.13 5.93 -10.20
N SER A 126 38.28 5.37 -9.84
CA SER A 126 38.83 4.16 -10.50
C SER A 126 38.01 2.93 -10.25
N LEU A 127 37.48 2.74 -9.03
CA LEU A 127 36.54 1.66 -8.73
C LEU A 127 35.27 1.76 -9.58
N PHE A 128 34.67 2.97 -9.67
CA PHE A 128 33.49 3.17 -10.50
C PHE A 128 33.78 3.01 -11.99
N SER A 129 34.91 3.53 -12.49
CA SER A 129 35.29 3.37 -13.89
C SER A 129 35.43 1.89 -14.28
N LEU A 130 35.98 1.07 -13.38
CA LEU A 130 36.09 -0.38 -13.54
C LEU A 130 34.70 -1.02 -13.53
N ALA A 131 33.87 -0.70 -12.51
CA ALA A 131 32.53 -1.27 -12.36
C ALA A 131 31.62 -0.90 -13.55
N LEU A 132 31.64 0.35 -14.00
CA LEU A 132 30.91 0.83 -15.17
C LEU A 132 31.30 0.05 -16.43
N SER A 133 32.61 -0.13 -16.67
CA SER A 133 33.09 -0.84 -17.85
C SER A 133 32.67 -2.31 -17.85
N LEU A 134 32.63 -2.93 -16.67
CA LEU A 134 32.25 -4.32 -16.49
C LEU A 134 30.73 -4.51 -16.61
N GLU A 135 29.92 -3.60 -16.05
CA GLU A 135 28.46 -3.70 -16.00
C GLU A 135 27.76 -3.07 -17.23
N ALA A 136 28.48 -2.39 -18.12
CA ALA A 136 27.89 -1.70 -19.28
C ALA A 136 27.09 -2.63 -20.21
N LYS A 137 27.43 -3.91 -20.26
CA LYS A 137 26.75 -4.93 -21.10
C LYS A 137 25.78 -5.81 -20.28
N SER A 138 25.61 -5.51 -18.98
CA SER A 138 24.72 -6.26 -18.09
C SER A 138 23.32 -5.63 -18.05
N GLU A 139 22.29 -6.45 -18.22
CA GLU A 139 20.88 -6.03 -18.10
C GLU A 139 20.34 -6.11 -16.65
N HIS A 140 21.16 -6.53 -15.71
CA HIS A 140 20.75 -6.74 -14.34
C HIS A 140 20.34 -5.42 -13.65
N PRO A 141 19.28 -5.39 -12.81
CA PRO A 141 18.86 -4.16 -12.11
C PRO A 141 19.97 -3.49 -11.29
N LEU A 142 20.86 -4.28 -10.68
CA LEU A 142 22.01 -3.77 -9.92
C LEU A 142 23.02 -3.06 -10.81
N ALA A 143 23.23 -3.56 -12.04
CA ALA A 143 24.07 -2.90 -13.04
C ALA A 143 23.51 -1.52 -13.43
N LYS A 144 22.18 -1.45 -13.65
CA LYS A 144 21.52 -0.16 -13.94
C LYS A 144 21.73 0.88 -12.83
N ALA A 145 21.72 0.45 -11.56
CA ALA A 145 22.00 1.32 -10.42
C ALA A 145 23.44 1.87 -10.46
N ILE A 146 24.42 1.03 -10.78
CA ILE A 146 25.82 1.42 -10.93
C ILE A 146 25.99 2.37 -12.11
N MET A 147 25.38 2.07 -13.26
CA MET A 147 25.42 2.93 -14.45
C MET A 147 24.82 4.32 -14.18
N LYS A 148 23.67 4.37 -13.51
CA LYS A 148 23.02 5.63 -13.10
C LYS A 148 23.94 6.46 -12.20
N LYS A 149 24.55 5.84 -11.19
CA LYS A 149 25.48 6.51 -10.29
C LYS A 149 26.75 6.99 -11.00
N GLY A 150 27.28 6.22 -11.94
CA GLY A 150 28.40 6.62 -12.76
C GLY A 150 28.12 7.88 -13.60
N SER A 151 26.91 7.95 -14.17
CA SER A 151 26.47 9.14 -14.92
C SER A 151 26.37 10.37 -14.01
N GLU A 152 25.89 10.25 -12.77
CA GLU A 152 25.87 11.34 -11.79
C GLU A 152 27.28 11.84 -11.43
N LEU A 153 28.28 10.93 -11.43
CA LEU A 153 29.66 11.24 -11.18
C LEU A 153 30.43 11.73 -12.43
N ASN A 154 29.73 11.87 -13.58
CA ASN A 154 30.31 12.19 -14.88
C ASN A 154 31.43 11.22 -15.31
N LEU A 155 31.29 9.93 -14.95
CA LEU A 155 32.19 8.86 -15.35
C LEU A 155 31.57 8.09 -16.52
N SER A 156 32.43 7.61 -17.43
CA SER A 156 32.01 6.82 -18.59
C SER A 156 32.61 5.42 -18.54
N ALA A 157 31.85 4.44 -19.02
CA ALA A 157 32.33 3.08 -19.23
C ALA A 157 33.34 3.07 -20.40
N LYS A 158 34.38 2.25 -20.28
CA LYS A 158 35.24 1.88 -21.38
C LYS A 158 34.74 0.60 -22.02
N ASP A 159 34.99 0.41 -23.30
CA ASP A 159 34.59 -0.84 -23.96
C ASP A 159 35.43 -2.02 -23.46
N THR A 160 34.76 -3.14 -23.25
CA THR A 160 35.35 -4.39 -22.72
C THR A 160 35.22 -5.53 -23.74
N GLU A 161 36.23 -6.38 -23.77
CA GLU A 161 36.26 -7.62 -24.55
C GLU A 161 35.83 -8.79 -23.69
N ASN A 162 35.40 -9.88 -24.34
CA ASN A 162 35.08 -11.15 -23.69
C ASN A 162 34.13 -11.03 -22.47
N PHE A 163 33.10 -10.20 -22.59
CA PHE A 163 32.09 -10.06 -21.54
C PHE A 163 31.33 -11.38 -21.39
N GLU A 164 31.24 -11.85 -20.15
CA GLU A 164 30.48 -13.05 -19.79
C GLU A 164 29.66 -12.80 -18.53
N ALA A 165 28.34 -13.00 -18.63
CA ALA A 165 27.45 -13.03 -17.49
C ALA A 165 27.39 -14.45 -16.92
N LEU A 166 27.67 -14.59 -15.62
CA LEU A 166 27.68 -15.84 -14.88
C LEU A 166 26.43 -15.90 -14.00
N PRO A 167 25.33 -16.55 -14.43
CA PRO A 167 24.05 -16.51 -13.72
C PRO A 167 24.17 -16.89 -12.25
N GLY A 168 23.64 -16.04 -11.35
CA GLY A 168 23.68 -16.25 -9.90
C GLY A 168 25.03 -15.97 -9.22
N ASN A 169 26.08 -15.63 -9.97
CA ASN A 169 27.42 -15.40 -9.45
C ASN A 169 27.91 -13.96 -9.67
N GLY A 170 27.95 -13.50 -10.91
CA GLY A 170 28.47 -12.20 -11.26
C GLY A 170 28.78 -12.06 -12.75
N VAL A 171 29.72 -11.18 -13.08
CA VAL A 171 30.13 -10.88 -14.44
C VAL A 171 31.66 -10.88 -14.54
N SER A 172 32.18 -11.20 -15.73
CA SER A 172 33.59 -11.08 -16.07
C SER A 172 33.78 -10.43 -17.43
N ALA A 173 34.90 -9.77 -17.62
CA ALA A 173 35.29 -9.14 -18.89
C ALA A 173 36.82 -8.93 -18.94
N VAL A 174 37.33 -8.48 -20.08
CA VAL A 174 38.72 -8.03 -20.23
C VAL A 174 38.73 -6.57 -20.63
N LEU A 175 39.53 -5.73 -19.94
CA LEU A 175 39.76 -4.34 -20.24
C LEU A 175 41.27 -4.06 -20.29
N ASP A 176 41.76 -3.53 -21.39
CA ASP A 176 43.16 -3.23 -21.60
C ASP A 176 44.09 -4.42 -21.26
N GLY A 177 43.68 -5.66 -21.63
CA GLY A 177 44.38 -6.93 -21.35
C GLY A 177 44.27 -7.42 -19.90
N LYS A 178 43.58 -6.70 -19.01
CA LYS A 178 43.36 -7.08 -17.59
C LYS A 178 42.00 -7.75 -17.41
N LYS A 179 42.00 -8.86 -16.68
CA LYS A 179 40.76 -9.57 -16.35
C LYS A 179 40.02 -8.84 -15.25
N LEU A 180 38.78 -8.44 -15.53
CA LEU A 180 37.85 -7.82 -14.57
C LEU A 180 36.86 -8.87 -14.07
N LEU A 181 36.52 -8.79 -12.79
CA LEU A 181 35.49 -9.61 -12.15
C LEU A 181 34.58 -8.69 -11.31
N GLY A 182 33.30 -8.96 -11.32
CA GLY A 182 32.30 -8.31 -10.46
C GLY A 182 31.22 -9.30 -10.00
N GLY A 183 30.79 -9.21 -8.75
CA GLY A 183 29.73 -10.09 -8.27
C GLY A 183 29.67 -10.27 -6.76
N SER A 184 29.00 -11.31 -6.30
CA SER A 184 28.79 -11.59 -4.88
C SER A 184 30.11 -11.91 -4.15
N LEU A 185 30.15 -11.66 -2.83
CA LEU A 185 31.30 -12.00 -1.98
C LEU A 185 31.68 -13.49 -2.15
N LYS A 186 30.69 -14.39 -2.20
CA LYS A 186 30.91 -15.83 -2.37
C LYS A 186 31.62 -16.15 -3.70
N PHE A 187 31.15 -15.54 -4.78
CA PHE A 187 31.74 -15.74 -6.12
C PHE A 187 33.17 -15.19 -6.19
N ILE A 188 33.39 -13.94 -5.81
CA ILE A 188 34.71 -13.32 -5.90
C ILE A 188 35.74 -14.04 -4.99
N SER A 189 35.31 -14.47 -3.78
CA SER A 189 36.16 -15.22 -2.86
C SER A 189 36.57 -16.65 -3.39
N SER A 190 35.81 -17.19 -4.35
CA SER A 190 36.18 -18.44 -5.01
C SER A 190 37.23 -18.26 -6.13
N MET A 191 37.39 -17.02 -6.61
CA MET A 191 38.27 -16.68 -7.73
C MET A 191 39.57 -16.00 -7.29
N ILE A 192 39.52 -15.22 -6.21
CA ILE A 192 40.68 -14.48 -5.67
C ILE A 192 40.65 -14.47 -4.14
N GLU A 193 41.79 -14.19 -3.52
CA GLU A 193 41.86 -13.96 -2.08
C GLU A 193 41.35 -12.57 -1.73
N ILE A 194 40.38 -12.50 -0.81
CA ILE A 194 39.82 -11.25 -0.33
C ILE A 194 40.30 -10.95 1.09
N PRO A 195 40.82 -9.73 1.38
CA PRO A 195 41.25 -9.34 2.70
C PRO A 195 40.14 -9.48 3.75
N ALA A 196 40.51 -9.82 4.99
CA ALA A 196 39.55 -10.09 6.07
C ALA A 196 38.69 -8.85 6.43
N ASP A 197 39.27 -7.68 6.41
CA ASP A 197 38.58 -6.40 6.64
C ASP A 197 37.50 -6.13 5.57
N MET A 198 37.80 -6.43 4.31
CA MET A 198 36.84 -6.29 3.22
C MET A 198 35.69 -7.31 3.33
N LYS A 199 35.97 -8.57 3.73
CA LYS A 199 34.93 -9.56 4.02
C LYS A 199 33.98 -9.07 5.13
N THR A 200 34.57 -8.62 6.24
CA THR A 200 33.80 -8.08 7.38
C THR A 200 32.96 -6.88 6.96
N ARG A 201 33.50 -5.99 6.12
CA ARG A 201 32.75 -4.82 5.62
C ARG A 201 31.60 -5.23 4.69
N ALA A 202 31.81 -6.19 3.79
CA ALA A 202 30.76 -6.72 2.92
C ALA A 202 29.62 -7.39 3.75
N GLU A 203 29.99 -8.18 4.77
CA GLU A 203 29.03 -8.82 5.66
C GLU A 203 28.24 -7.80 6.51
N ALA A 204 28.89 -6.73 6.96
CA ALA A 204 28.23 -5.64 7.66
C ALA A 204 27.19 -4.93 6.78
N LEU A 205 27.58 -4.57 5.55
CA LEU A 205 26.67 -3.98 4.56
C LEU A 205 25.49 -4.90 4.23
N ALA A 206 25.73 -6.20 4.07
CA ALA A 206 24.66 -7.18 3.90
C ALA A 206 23.75 -7.25 5.13
N GLY A 207 24.31 -7.03 6.34
CA GLY A 207 23.55 -6.94 7.59
C GLY A 207 22.63 -5.73 7.67
N GLU A 208 22.96 -4.67 6.96
CA GLU A 208 22.15 -3.47 6.83
C GLU A 208 21.04 -3.59 5.75
N GLY A 209 20.88 -4.77 5.14
CA GLY A 209 19.88 -5.01 4.08
C GLY A 209 20.34 -4.58 2.69
N LYS A 210 21.63 -4.29 2.51
CA LYS A 210 22.22 -3.90 1.24
C LYS A 210 22.79 -5.11 0.49
N THR A 211 22.98 -4.99 -0.81
CA THR A 211 23.64 -6.00 -1.66
C THR A 211 25.05 -5.52 -1.98
N PRO A 212 26.09 -6.01 -1.27
CA PRO A 212 27.48 -5.67 -1.57
C PRO A 212 27.93 -6.43 -2.81
N LEU A 213 28.34 -5.71 -3.84
CA LEU A 213 29.01 -6.21 -5.03
C LEU A 213 30.52 -5.95 -4.92
N LEU A 214 31.31 -7.00 -5.02
CA LEU A 214 32.76 -6.90 -5.00
C LEU A 214 33.27 -6.82 -6.44
N PHE A 215 34.26 -5.96 -6.65
CA PHE A 215 34.94 -5.79 -7.92
C PHE A 215 36.43 -6.09 -7.78
N ALA A 216 36.99 -6.68 -8.82
CA ALA A 216 38.41 -7.04 -8.86
C ALA A 216 38.99 -6.82 -10.27
N ALA A 217 40.26 -6.49 -10.32
CA ALA A 217 41.03 -6.34 -11.55
C ALA A 217 42.35 -7.10 -11.42
N ASP A 218 42.65 -7.93 -12.41
CA ASP A 218 43.92 -8.68 -12.53
C ASP A 218 44.31 -9.44 -11.26
N GLY A 219 43.32 -10.16 -10.68
CA GLY A 219 43.49 -10.94 -9.45
C GLY A 219 43.59 -10.15 -8.15
N ARG A 220 43.39 -8.82 -8.18
CA ARG A 220 43.44 -7.96 -6.99
C ARG A 220 42.04 -7.35 -6.71
N PRO A 221 41.58 -7.34 -5.46
CA PRO A 221 40.33 -6.68 -5.13
C PRO A 221 40.42 -5.17 -5.38
N ALA A 222 39.44 -4.59 -6.07
CA ALA A 222 39.33 -3.17 -6.36
C ALA A 222 38.42 -2.44 -5.34
N GLY A 223 37.42 -3.12 -4.81
CA GLY A 223 36.52 -2.53 -3.81
C GLY A 223 35.14 -3.16 -3.77
N ILE A 224 34.27 -2.54 -2.97
CA ILE A 224 32.87 -2.91 -2.81
C ILE A 224 32.00 -1.73 -3.23
N ILE A 225 30.97 -1.99 -4.04
CA ILE A 225 29.86 -1.08 -4.28
C ILE A 225 28.61 -1.75 -3.72
N ALA A 226 27.97 -1.15 -2.72
CA ALA A 226 26.75 -1.66 -2.16
C ALA A 226 25.54 -1.00 -2.83
N VAL A 227 24.59 -1.80 -3.18
CA VAL A 227 23.32 -1.38 -3.83
C VAL A 227 22.16 -1.83 -2.95
N ALA A 228 21.19 -0.96 -2.77
CA ALA A 228 19.97 -1.29 -2.02
C ALA A 228 18.74 -0.64 -2.65
N ASP A 229 17.60 -1.29 -2.45
CA ASP A 229 16.30 -0.70 -2.68
C ASP A 229 15.95 0.13 -1.42
N THR A 230 15.87 1.45 -1.59
CA THR A 230 15.74 2.38 -0.47
C THR A 230 14.30 2.61 -0.06
N ILE A 231 14.06 2.77 1.24
CA ILE A 231 12.75 3.13 1.79
C ILE A 231 12.33 4.49 1.23
N LYS A 232 11.09 4.61 0.75
CA LYS A 232 10.55 5.89 0.30
C LYS A 232 10.50 6.89 1.45
N PRO A 233 10.73 8.19 1.20
CA PRO A 233 10.74 9.21 2.25
C PRO A 233 9.43 9.30 3.06
N ASP A 234 8.30 9.01 2.41
CA ASP A 234 6.95 9.04 2.97
C ASP A 234 6.58 7.79 3.76
N SER A 235 7.25 6.64 3.53
CA SER A 235 6.86 5.34 4.08
C SER A 235 6.89 5.30 5.61
N VAL A 236 7.91 5.86 6.24
CA VAL A 236 8.04 5.87 7.70
C VAL A 236 6.91 6.65 8.35
N GLU A 237 6.60 7.83 7.81
CA GLU A 237 5.51 8.67 8.34
C GLU A 237 4.14 8.03 8.07
N ALA A 238 3.92 7.44 6.90
CA ALA A 238 2.69 6.71 6.58
C ALA A 238 2.44 5.55 7.55
N ILE A 239 3.46 4.73 7.80
CA ILE A 239 3.39 3.61 8.76
C ILE A 239 3.07 4.12 10.17
N LYS A 240 3.73 5.19 10.61
CA LYS A 240 3.44 5.82 11.90
C LYS A 240 2.00 6.31 12.00
N GLN A 241 1.46 6.95 10.97
CA GLN A 241 0.07 7.39 10.93
C GLN A 241 -0.92 6.23 11.01
N LEU A 242 -0.68 5.14 10.27
CA LEU A 242 -1.49 3.93 10.34
C LEU A 242 -1.50 3.33 11.75
N LYS A 243 -0.33 3.22 12.39
CA LYS A 243 -0.20 2.75 13.78
C LYS A 243 -0.94 3.64 14.78
N ASN A 244 -0.85 4.97 14.62
CA ASN A 244 -1.58 5.93 15.46
C ASN A 244 -3.10 5.81 15.31
N MET A 245 -3.58 5.29 14.17
CA MET A 245 -4.99 4.98 13.97
C MET A 245 -5.42 3.62 14.57
N GLY A 246 -4.53 2.91 15.27
CA GLY A 246 -4.75 1.59 15.85
C GLY A 246 -4.75 0.45 14.82
N ILE A 247 -4.04 0.63 13.71
CA ILE A 247 -3.90 -0.36 12.64
C ILE A 247 -2.54 -1.04 12.79
N ARG A 248 -2.52 -2.37 12.80
CA ARG A 248 -1.30 -3.18 12.77
C ARG A 248 -0.74 -3.17 11.35
N VAL A 249 0.55 -2.86 11.21
CA VAL A 249 1.24 -2.80 9.92
C VAL A 249 2.17 -4.00 9.78
N VAL A 250 1.97 -4.79 8.72
CA VAL A 250 2.73 -6.00 8.42
C VAL A 250 3.43 -5.82 7.08
N MET A 251 4.74 -6.05 7.00
CA MET A 251 5.48 -6.02 5.74
C MET A 251 5.66 -7.45 5.22
N LEU A 252 5.34 -7.66 3.93
CA LEU A 252 5.55 -8.91 3.20
C LEU A 252 6.71 -8.74 2.22
N THR A 253 7.60 -9.73 2.14
CA THR A 253 8.70 -9.71 1.17
C THR A 253 9.20 -11.11 0.82
N GLY A 254 9.67 -11.29 -0.41
CA GLY A 254 10.40 -12.48 -0.84
C GLY A 254 11.86 -12.52 -0.38
N ASP A 255 12.38 -11.43 0.20
CA ASP A 255 13.75 -11.35 0.69
C ASP A 255 14.01 -12.33 1.83
N ASN A 256 15.31 -12.61 2.06
CA ASN A 256 15.73 -13.35 3.24
C ASN A 256 15.41 -12.55 4.54
N GLU A 257 15.35 -13.29 5.65
CA GLU A 257 14.94 -12.75 6.95
C GLU A 257 15.84 -11.59 7.44
N ARG A 258 17.14 -11.63 7.15
CA ARG A 258 18.11 -10.60 7.57
C ARG A 258 17.83 -9.25 6.88
N THR A 259 17.68 -9.27 5.55
CA THR A 259 17.35 -8.07 4.76
C THR A 259 15.97 -7.53 5.12
N ALA A 260 14.98 -8.41 5.25
CA ALA A 260 13.63 -8.04 5.62
C ALA A 260 13.57 -7.34 6.99
N LYS A 261 14.28 -7.89 8.01
CA LYS A 261 14.37 -7.28 9.35
C LYS A 261 15.04 -5.91 9.33
N ALA A 262 16.12 -5.74 8.56
CA ALA A 262 16.80 -4.46 8.44
C ALA A 262 15.84 -3.37 7.91
N ILE A 263 15.17 -3.63 6.79
CA ILE A 263 14.25 -2.69 6.15
C ILE A 263 13.00 -2.47 7.02
N GLY A 264 12.38 -3.52 7.54
CA GLY A 264 11.15 -3.41 8.33
C GLY A 264 11.35 -2.68 9.65
N SER A 265 12.51 -2.84 10.30
CA SER A 265 12.87 -2.08 11.50
C SER A 265 13.07 -0.60 11.19
N GLN A 266 13.73 -0.25 10.07
CA GLN A 266 13.89 1.13 9.61
C GLN A 266 12.56 1.78 9.23
N ALA A 267 11.66 1.02 8.58
CA ALA A 267 10.33 1.48 8.20
C ALA A 267 9.39 1.60 9.41
N GLY A 268 9.66 0.90 10.52
CA GLY A 268 8.88 0.94 11.75
C GLY A 268 7.60 0.10 11.73
N VAL A 269 7.54 -0.97 10.91
CA VAL A 269 6.40 -1.90 10.88
C VAL A 269 6.29 -2.73 12.16
N ASP A 270 5.10 -3.27 12.43
CA ASP A 270 4.87 -4.09 13.64
C ASP A 270 5.31 -5.53 13.45
N GLU A 271 5.26 -6.04 12.23
CA GLU A 271 5.59 -7.41 11.90
C GLU A 271 6.20 -7.52 10.50
N ILE A 272 7.06 -8.51 10.33
CA ILE A 272 7.75 -8.79 9.07
C ILE A 272 7.56 -10.26 8.74
N ILE A 273 7.08 -10.56 7.54
CA ILE A 273 6.96 -11.91 7.00
C ILE A 273 7.87 -12.00 5.78
N ALA A 274 9.02 -12.64 5.98
CA ALA A 274 10.09 -12.79 5.00
C ALA A 274 9.99 -14.10 4.24
N GLY A 275 10.67 -14.19 3.09
CA GLY A 275 10.75 -15.43 2.28
C GLY A 275 9.42 -15.82 1.63
N VAL A 276 8.48 -14.88 1.47
CA VAL A 276 7.17 -15.16 0.89
C VAL A 276 7.27 -15.10 -0.63
N LEU A 277 7.15 -16.24 -1.29
CA LEU A 277 7.04 -16.29 -2.74
C LEU A 277 5.74 -15.63 -3.23
N PRO A 278 5.67 -15.17 -4.49
CA PRO A 278 4.47 -14.50 -5.02
C PRO A 278 3.18 -15.26 -4.76
N ASP A 279 3.15 -16.57 -5.03
CA ASP A 279 1.98 -17.43 -4.79
C ASP A 279 1.65 -17.62 -3.29
N GLY A 280 2.62 -17.43 -2.40
CA GLY A 280 2.43 -17.54 -0.95
C GLY A 280 1.80 -16.30 -0.31
N LYS A 281 1.84 -15.14 -0.98
CA LYS A 281 1.28 -13.89 -0.44
C LYS A 281 -0.22 -13.99 -0.16
N GLU A 282 -0.97 -14.67 -1.05
CA GLU A 282 -2.42 -14.89 -0.84
C GLU A 282 -2.69 -15.68 0.44
N GLU A 283 -1.91 -16.71 0.72
CA GLU A 283 -2.08 -17.53 1.91
C GLU A 283 -1.79 -16.75 3.20
N VAL A 284 -0.77 -15.90 3.18
CA VAL A 284 -0.48 -14.98 4.30
C VAL A 284 -1.65 -14.05 4.55
N ILE A 285 -2.21 -13.42 3.52
CA ILE A 285 -3.39 -12.54 3.65
C ILE A 285 -4.57 -13.32 4.23
N ARG A 286 -4.83 -14.54 3.77
CA ARG A 286 -5.88 -15.42 4.30
C ARG A 286 -5.68 -15.72 5.79
N GLY A 287 -4.44 -15.92 6.23
CA GLY A 287 -4.06 -16.09 7.63
C GLY A 287 -4.35 -14.83 8.46
N LEU A 288 -3.92 -13.66 7.99
CA LEU A 288 -4.10 -12.37 8.66
C LEU A 288 -5.58 -12.00 8.84
N ARG A 289 -6.45 -12.34 7.88
CA ARG A 289 -7.91 -12.08 7.96
C ARG A 289 -8.61 -12.78 9.13
N ARG A 290 -8.01 -13.79 9.73
CA ARG A 290 -8.53 -14.41 10.96
C ARG A 290 -8.39 -13.50 12.20
N HIS A 291 -7.51 -12.51 12.11
CA HIS A 291 -7.22 -11.56 13.20
C HIS A 291 -7.88 -10.20 13.04
N GLY A 292 -8.55 -9.96 11.92
CA GLY A 292 -9.27 -8.71 11.63
C GLY A 292 -9.38 -8.41 10.15
N LYS A 293 -10.01 -7.30 9.82
CA LYS A 293 -10.12 -6.81 8.44
C LYS A 293 -8.75 -6.38 7.92
N VAL A 294 -8.36 -6.89 6.76
CA VAL A 294 -7.03 -6.72 6.14
C VAL A 294 -7.14 -5.88 4.87
N ALA A 295 -6.31 -4.84 4.77
CA ALA A 295 -5.95 -4.26 3.49
C ALA A 295 -4.61 -4.81 3.02
N MET A 296 -4.50 -5.15 1.73
CA MET A 296 -3.23 -5.42 1.06
C MET A 296 -2.87 -4.24 0.17
N VAL A 297 -1.63 -3.78 0.26
CA VAL A 297 -1.07 -2.71 -0.58
C VAL A 297 0.07 -3.28 -1.40
N GLY A 298 0.02 -3.09 -2.71
CA GLY A 298 1.05 -3.56 -3.63
C GLY A 298 1.00 -2.78 -4.96
N ASP A 299 2.06 -2.91 -5.77
CA ASP A 299 2.23 -2.19 -7.03
C ASP A 299 2.26 -3.10 -8.27
N GLY A 300 2.44 -4.41 -8.08
CA GLY A 300 2.82 -5.33 -9.11
C GLY A 300 1.83 -6.44 -9.45
N ILE A 301 2.13 -7.11 -10.58
CA ILE A 301 1.42 -8.31 -11.05
C ILE A 301 1.48 -9.42 -9.99
N ASN A 302 2.60 -9.52 -9.28
CA ASN A 302 2.84 -10.54 -8.27
C ASN A 302 1.93 -10.40 -7.04
N ASP A 303 1.33 -9.23 -6.85
CA ASP A 303 0.44 -8.93 -5.71
C ASP A 303 -1.03 -9.13 -6.03
N ALA A 304 -1.40 -9.25 -7.31
CA ALA A 304 -2.79 -9.33 -7.75
C ALA A 304 -3.63 -10.40 -7.02
N PRO A 305 -3.14 -11.63 -6.79
CA PRO A 305 -3.89 -12.63 -6.00
C PRO A 305 -4.08 -12.21 -4.54
N ALA A 306 -3.07 -11.57 -3.93
CA ALA A 306 -3.13 -11.08 -2.55
C ALA A 306 -4.05 -9.87 -2.42
N LEU A 307 -4.03 -8.93 -3.40
CA LEU A 307 -4.94 -7.79 -3.49
C LEU A 307 -6.39 -8.25 -3.56
N ALA A 308 -6.70 -9.19 -4.47
CA ALA A 308 -8.04 -9.75 -4.61
C ALA A 308 -8.50 -10.55 -3.37
N ARG A 309 -7.57 -11.13 -2.63
CA ARG A 309 -7.87 -11.93 -1.43
C ARG A 309 -8.12 -11.08 -0.19
N ALA A 310 -7.58 -9.91 -0.10
CA ALA A 310 -7.76 -9.00 1.03
C ALA A 310 -9.23 -8.58 1.21
N ASP A 311 -9.59 -7.99 2.35
CA ASP A 311 -10.90 -7.34 2.51
C ASP A 311 -10.95 -6.02 1.72
N VAL A 312 -9.78 -5.41 1.49
CA VAL A 312 -9.58 -4.26 0.61
C VAL A 312 -8.21 -4.38 -0.07
N GLY A 313 -8.19 -4.49 -1.40
CA GLY A 313 -6.99 -4.40 -2.20
C GLY A 313 -6.69 -2.96 -2.58
N ILE A 314 -5.46 -2.50 -2.39
CA ILE A 314 -5.00 -1.13 -2.70
C ILE A 314 -3.82 -1.22 -3.66
N ALA A 315 -3.99 -0.77 -4.89
CA ALA A 315 -2.91 -0.61 -5.86
C ALA A 315 -2.26 0.76 -5.68
N ILE A 316 -0.92 0.80 -5.58
CA ILE A 316 -0.16 2.04 -5.38
C ILE A 316 0.61 2.44 -6.64
N GLY A 317 0.59 3.75 -6.96
CA GLY A 317 1.24 4.30 -8.16
C GLY A 317 0.51 3.95 -9.45
N ALA A 318 1.14 4.23 -10.58
CA ALA A 318 0.66 3.81 -11.90
C ALA A 318 0.91 2.30 -12.11
N GLY A 319 0.47 1.48 -11.14
CA GLY A 319 0.66 0.03 -11.12
C GLY A 319 0.26 -0.63 -12.44
N THR A 320 0.63 -1.88 -12.61
CA THR A 320 0.25 -2.63 -13.82
C THR A 320 -1.27 -2.71 -13.94
N ASP A 321 -1.78 -2.76 -15.17
CA ASP A 321 -3.23 -2.88 -15.44
C ASP A 321 -3.86 -4.01 -14.64
N ILE A 322 -3.14 -5.12 -14.44
CA ILE A 322 -3.59 -6.28 -13.65
C ILE A 322 -3.74 -5.93 -12.16
N ALA A 323 -2.80 -5.21 -11.58
CA ALA A 323 -2.90 -4.77 -10.18
C ALA A 323 -4.05 -3.77 -10.00
N ILE A 324 -4.19 -2.83 -10.95
CA ILE A 324 -5.30 -1.89 -10.98
C ILE A 324 -6.63 -2.65 -11.07
N GLU A 325 -6.75 -3.67 -11.94
CA GLU A 325 -7.98 -4.44 -12.10
C GLU A 325 -8.34 -5.21 -10.83
N SER A 326 -7.37 -5.79 -10.15
CA SER A 326 -7.55 -6.63 -8.95
C SER A 326 -7.81 -5.83 -7.66
N ALA A 327 -7.45 -4.54 -7.63
CA ALA A 327 -7.59 -3.71 -6.44
C ALA A 327 -8.99 -3.09 -6.30
N ASP A 328 -9.40 -2.79 -5.08
CA ASP A 328 -10.60 -2.03 -4.72
C ASP A 328 -10.36 -0.53 -4.72
N ILE A 329 -9.14 -0.12 -4.44
CA ILE A 329 -8.68 1.28 -4.41
C ILE A 329 -7.44 1.40 -5.28
N VAL A 330 -7.38 2.47 -6.06
CA VAL A 330 -6.21 2.82 -6.86
C VAL A 330 -5.67 4.17 -6.36
N LEU A 331 -4.41 4.18 -5.95
CA LEU A 331 -3.68 5.39 -5.60
C LEU A 331 -2.88 5.84 -6.82
N MET A 332 -3.20 7.04 -7.33
CA MET A 332 -2.59 7.58 -8.55
C MET A 332 -1.13 7.97 -8.35
N ARG A 333 -0.74 8.25 -7.12
CA ARG A 333 0.63 8.57 -6.74
C ARG A 333 1.29 7.35 -6.10
N SER A 334 2.62 7.26 -6.24
CA SER A 334 3.41 6.22 -5.56
C SER A 334 3.79 6.67 -4.14
N ASP A 335 2.81 7.21 -3.39
CA ASP A 335 2.96 7.78 -2.04
C ASP A 335 2.20 6.92 -1.02
N LEU A 336 2.90 6.35 -0.05
CA LEU A 336 2.28 5.49 0.96
C LEU A 336 1.40 6.28 1.94
N LEU A 337 1.59 7.61 2.06
CA LEU A 337 0.71 8.48 2.83
C LEU A 337 -0.72 8.47 2.31
N ASP A 338 -0.93 8.21 1.02
CA ASP A 338 -2.27 8.12 0.44
C ASP A 338 -3.07 6.94 1.01
N VAL A 339 -2.41 5.86 1.48
CA VAL A 339 -3.06 4.75 2.20
C VAL A 339 -3.65 5.23 3.52
N SER A 340 -2.87 5.97 4.30
CA SER A 340 -3.34 6.54 5.58
C SER A 340 -4.49 7.52 5.36
N THR A 341 -4.39 8.35 4.30
CA THR A 341 -5.42 9.32 3.90
C THR A 341 -6.71 8.62 3.46
N ALA A 342 -6.61 7.53 2.69
CA ALA A 342 -7.77 6.72 2.29
C ALA A 342 -8.55 6.17 3.49
N VAL A 343 -7.82 5.65 4.49
CA VAL A 343 -8.45 5.15 5.73
C VAL A 343 -9.10 6.28 6.53
N GLN A 344 -8.43 7.42 6.68
CA GLN A 344 -8.97 8.59 7.38
C GLN A 344 -10.24 9.11 6.70
N LEU A 345 -10.20 9.28 5.39
CA LEU A 345 -11.34 9.73 4.58
C LEU A 345 -12.53 8.77 4.73
N SER A 346 -12.28 7.47 4.60
CA SER A 346 -13.32 6.47 4.78
C SER A 346 -13.95 6.52 6.17
N ARG A 347 -13.14 6.60 7.24
CA ARG A 347 -13.63 6.74 8.62
C ARG A 347 -14.46 8.02 8.82
N ALA A 348 -14.05 9.12 8.20
CA ALA A 348 -14.78 10.39 8.25
C ALA A 348 -16.14 10.28 7.55
N VAL A 349 -16.20 9.67 6.36
CA VAL A 349 -17.45 9.44 5.61
C VAL A 349 -18.40 8.55 6.41
N ILE A 350 -17.92 7.43 6.96
CA ILE A 350 -18.75 6.53 7.78
C ILE A 350 -19.28 7.25 9.02
N ARG A 351 -18.46 8.08 9.68
CA ARG A 351 -18.89 8.87 10.83
C ARG A 351 -19.99 9.84 10.44
N ASN A 352 -19.82 10.53 9.33
CA ASN A 352 -20.83 11.47 8.80
C ASN A 352 -22.14 10.74 8.50
N ILE A 353 -22.10 9.58 7.83
CA ILE A 353 -23.29 8.77 7.57
C ILE A 353 -24.00 8.41 8.89
N LYS A 354 -23.26 7.90 9.89
CA LYS A 354 -23.83 7.53 11.18
C LYS A 354 -24.46 8.75 11.91
N GLN A 355 -23.84 9.91 11.84
CA GLN A 355 -24.39 11.13 12.43
C GLN A 355 -25.68 11.56 11.72
N ASN A 356 -25.69 11.55 10.40
CA ASN A 356 -26.88 11.89 9.63
C ASN A 356 -28.04 10.92 9.91
N LEU A 357 -27.76 9.62 9.99
CA LEU A 357 -28.77 8.64 10.37
C LEU A 357 -29.29 8.87 11.80
N PHE A 358 -28.40 9.13 12.75
CA PHE A 358 -28.78 9.43 14.13
C PHE A 358 -29.75 10.63 14.21
N TRP A 359 -29.40 11.74 13.56
CA TRP A 359 -30.25 12.94 13.59
C TRP A 359 -31.58 12.72 12.85
N ALA A 360 -31.56 11.94 11.74
CA ALA A 360 -32.78 11.60 11.01
C ALA A 360 -33.79 10.81 11.86
N PHE A 361 -33.31 9.93 12.75
CA PHE A 361 -34.18 9.21 13.67
C PHE A 361 -34.56 10.04 14.90
N PHE A 362 -33.62 10.80 15.42
CA PHE A 362 -33.80 11.57 16.66
C PHE A 362 -34.93 12.60 16.54
N TYR A 363 -34.95 13.38 15.44
CA TYR A 363 -36.01 14.37 15.26
C TYR A 363 -37.39 13.73 15.06
N ASN A 364 -37.46 12.59 14.39
CA ASN A 364 -38.70 11.84 14.23
C ASN A 364 -39.20 11.27 15.56
N ALA A 365 -38.32 10.75 16.40
CA ALA A 365 -38.67 10.26 17.72
C ALA A 365 -39.24 11.30 18.65
N ILE A 366 -38.80 12.57 18.49
CA ILE A 366 -39.34 13.72 19.26
C ILE A 366 -40.60 14.29 18.59
N GLY A 367 -40.59 14.48 17.27
CA GLY A 367 -41.63 15.18 16.53
C GLY A 367 -42.95 14.42 16.38
N ILE A 368 -42.90 13.07 16.37
CA ILE A 368 -44.14 12.24 16.24
C ILE A 368 -45.05 12.32 17.47
N PRO A 369 -44.54 12.32 18.74
CA PRO A 369 -45.39 12.41 19.93
C PRO A 369 -45.99 13.78 20.16
N ILE A 370 -45.39 14.87 19.62
CA ILE A 370 -45.83 16.24 19.78
C ILE A 370 -46.87 16.64 18.72
#